data_967c702e1597c9687cffbced5c81d310
#
_entry.id   967c702e1597c9687cffbced5c81d310
#
_cell.length_a   1.000
_cell.length_b   1.000
_cell.length_c   1.000
_cell.angle_alpha   90.00
_cell.angle_beta   90.00
_cell.angle_gamma   90.00
#
_symmetry.space_group_name_H-M   'P 1'
#
loop_
_entity.id
_entity.type
_entity.pdbx_description
1 polymer ?
#
loop_
_entity_poly.entity_id
_entity_poly.type
_entity_poly.pdbx_seq_one_letter_code
_entity_poly.pdbx_strand_id
1 'polypeptide(L)'
;SMLDRRSLILASGAGLAAAAGCAATPQPKAQAQAQDLGATSVEGILNVRHFGATGDGTTIDTPAINRAIEDAAARGGGTVYFPPGKYACFTIRLKSKVSLYLEQGAIIYAAPAPPEGTSGGYDHPEPIDPSYANYQDFGHSHWRNSLIWGEGLSDITIAGDGLIDGTNLARGDG
;
A
#
# COMPACT_ATOMS: atom_id res chain seq x y z
N SER A 1 0.26 72.60 32.20
CA SER A 1 -0.55 73.74 32.58
C SER A 1 -2.02 73.34 32.43
N MET A 2 -2.70 73.34 33.56
CA MET A 2 -4.12 73.58 33.80
C MET A 2 -5.12 72.61 33.21
N LEU A 3 -5.78 71.74 34.02
CA LEU A 3 -6.99 72.05 34.82
C LEU A 3 -8.18 72.41 33.94
N ASP A 4 -9.32 71.80 34.03
CA ASP A 4 -10.27 71.70 35.15
C ASP A 4 -11.45 70.78 34.76
N ARG A 5 -11.88 69.90 35.54
CA ARG A 5 -12.97 69.97 36.55
C ARG A 5 -14.41 69.96 36.00
N ARG A 6 -15.16 69.03 36.58
CA ARG A 6 -16.56 69.14 37.05
C ARG A 6 -17.62 68.75 36.00
N SER A 7 -18.71 68.11 36.24
CA SER A 7 -19.36 67.64 37.50
C SER A 7 -20.52 66.74 37.09
N LEU A 8 -20.72 65.74 37.84
CA LEU A 8 -21.96 65.26 38.46
C LEU A 8 -23.30 65.72 37.85
N ILE A 9 -24.20 64.80 37.59
CA ILE A 9 -25.59 64.74 38.09
C ILE A 9 -26.16 63.37 38.00
N LEU A 10 -26.72 62.90 39.09
CA LEU A 10 -27.57 61.75 39.24
C LEU A 10 -28.89 61.91 38.48
N ALA A 11 -29.41 60.77 37.95
CA ALA A 11 -30.86 60.57 37.98
C ALA A 11 -31.17 59.06 37.88
N SER A 12 -31.96 58.62 38.83
CA SER A 12 -32.52 57.30 39.02
C SER A 12 -33.49 56.90 37.88
N GLY A 13 -33.46 55.66 37.52
CA GLY A 13 -34.49 55.08 36.66
C GLY A 13 -34.48 53.56 36.77
N ALA A 14 -35.34 53.02 37.61
CA ALA A 14 -35.56 51.59 37.71
C ALA A 14 -36.27 51.07 36.45
N GLY A 15 -35.72 50.09 35.85
CA GLY A 15 -36.35 49.32 34.75
C GLY A 15 -35.87 47.87 34.77
N LEU A 16 -36.61 47.03 35.45
CA LEU A 16 -36.46 45.56 35.30
C LEU A 16 -36.84 45.16 33.88
N ALA A 17 -35.87 44.72 33.08
CA ALA A 17 -36.15 43.92 31.92
C ALA A 17 -35.29 42.63 32.02
N ALA A 18 -35.96 41.55 32.33
CA ALA A 18 -35.35 40.23 32.26
C ALA A 18 -35.09 39.86 30.79
N ALA A 19 -33.84 40.00 30.35
CA ALA A 19 -33.42 39.40 29.10
C ALA A 19 -32.84 38.01 29.39
N ALA A 20 -33.58 37.00 29.00
CA ALA A 20 -33.12 35.64 28.99
C ALA A 20 -31.92 35.55 28.02
N GLY A 21 -30.72 35.51 28.56
CA GLY A 21 -29.53 35.20 27.82
C GLY A 21 -29.53 33.75 27.39
N CYS A 22 -29.82 33.49 26.13
CA CYS A 22 -29.50 32.19 25.53
C CYS A 22 -27.95 32.05 25.56
N ALA A 23 -27.50 31.31 26.55
CA ALA A 23 -26.13 30.79 26.53
C ALA A 23 -26.05 29.84 25.37
N ALA A 24 -25.40 30.24 24.28
CA ALA A 24 -25.01 29.36 23.23
C ALA A 24 -23.98 28.39 23.80
N THR A 25 -24.43 27.19 24.09
CA THR A 25 -23.56 26.06 24.35
C THR A 25 -22.68 25.86 23.10
N PRO A 26 -21.36 25.79 23.24
CA PRO A 26 -20.51 25.43 22.11
C PRO A 26 -20.88 24.00 21.71
N GLN A 27 -21.47 23.85 20.52
CA GLN A 27 -21.62 22.56 19.89
C GLN A 27 -20.22 21.95 19.77
N PRO A 28 -20.02 20.72 20.25
CA PRO A 28 -18.80 20.01 19.92
C PRO A 28 -18.78 19.87 18.39
N LYS A 29 -17.73 20.43 17.78
CA LYS A 29 -17.42 20.13 16.38
C LYS A 29 -17.44 18.61 16.27
N ALA A 30 -18.41 18.08 15.58
CA ALA A 30 -18.39 16.71 15.13
C ALA A 30 -17.12 16.59 14.28
N GLN A 31 -16.06 16.14 14.90
CA GLN A 31 -14.97 15.54 14.18
C GLN A 31 -15.65 14.39 13.44
N ALA A 32 -15.78 14.58 12.13
CA ALA A 32 -15.99 13.47 11.23
C ALA A 32 -14.78 12.55 11.44
N GLN A 33 -14.92 11.66 12.41
CA GLN A 33 -14.17 10.43 12.39
C GLN A 33 -14.59 9.82 11.05
N ALA A 34 -13.69 9.87 10.08
CA ALA A 34 -13.72 8.93 9.01
C ALA A 34 -13.75 7.58 9.73
N GLN A 35 -14.95 7.05 9.88
CA GLN A 35 -15.13 5.66 10.20
C GLN A 35 -14.41 4.98 9.06
N ASP A 36 -13.18 4.56 9.33
CA ASP A 36 -12.57 3.41 8.69
C ASP A 36 -13.70 2.38 8.68
N LEU A 37 -14.38 2.32 7.54
CA LEU A 37 -15.34 1.26 7.27
C LEU A 37 -14.45 0.03 7.27
N GLY A 38 -14.35 -0.53 8.48
CA GLY A 38 -13.47 -1.61 8.81
C GLY A 38 -13.48 -2.56 7.64
N ALA A 39 -12.35 -2.60 6.96
CA ALA A 39 -12.08 -3.66 6.03
C ALA A 39 -12.43 -4.93 6.80
N THR A 40 -13.62 -5.45 6.55
CA THR A 40 -13.99 -6.76 7.01
C THR A 40 -12.96 -7.66 6.38
N SER A 41 -11.89 -7.93 7.12
CA SER A 41 -10.91 -8.91 6.71
C SER A 41 -11.68 -10.22 6.65
N VAL A 42 -12.16 -10.56 5.47
CA VAL A 42 -12.68 -11.91 5.23
C VAL A 42 -11.53 -12.81 5.63
N GLU A 43 -11.80 -13.67 6.60
CA GLU A 43 -10.77 -14.54 7.16
C GLU A 43 -10.05 -15.26 6.01
N GLY A 44 -8.74 -15.05 5.89
CA GLY A 44 -7.93 -15.60 4.80
C GLY A 44 -7.70 -14.69 3.59
N ILE A 45 -8.30 -13.48 3.53
CA ILE A 45 -8.02 -12.51 2.44
C ILE A 45 -7.20 -11.33 2.98
N LEU A 46 -6.02 -11.12 2.40
CA LEU A 46 -5.08 -10.06 2.78
C LEU A 46 -4.99 -9.03 1.64
N ASN A 47 -5.54 -7.84 1.86
CA ASN A 47 -5.48 -6.77 0.88
C ASN A 47 -4.09 -6.11 0.91
N VAL A 48 -3.40 -6.06 -0.24
CA VAL A 48 -2.04 -5.48 -0.34
C VAL A 48 -1.98 -4.02 0.12
N ARG A 49 -3.07 -3.27 -0.01
CA ARG A 49 -3.12 -1.87 0.45
C ARG A 49 -2.98 -1.75 1.96
N HIS A 50 -3.45 -2.72 2.74
CA HIS A 50 -3.28 -2.73 4.19
C HIS A 50 -1.82 -2.98 4.60
N PHE A 51 -1.00 -3.48 3.70
CA PHE A 51 0.44 -3.66 3.87
C PHE A 51 1.25 -2.48 3.34
N GLY A 52 0.58 -1.45 2.82
CA GLY A 52 1.20 -0.22 2.35
C GLY A 52 1.41 -0.14 0.84
N ALA A 53 0.82 -1.04 0.05
CA ALA A 53 0.84 -0.91 -1.40
C ALA A 53 -0.02 0.28 -1.84
N THR A 54 0.50 1.12 -2.73
CA THR A 54 -0.18 2.31 -3.23
C THR A 54 -0.95 2.06 -4.51
N GLY A 55 -0.42 1.22 -5.41
CA GLY A 55 -1.04 0.95 -6.70
C GLY A 55 -1.18 2.18 -7.59
N ASP A 56 -0.26 3.15 -7.46
CA ASP A 56 -0.26 4.43 -8.18
C ASP A 56 0.54 4.40 -9.51
N GLY A 57 1.19 3.29 -9.79
CA GLY A 57 2.00 3.08 -10.98
C GLY A 57 3.42 3.66 -10.91
N THR A 58 3.81 4.28 -9.82
CA THR A 58 5.13 4.90 -9.63
C THR A 58 5.87 4.44 -8.40
N THR A 59 5.17 4.28 -7.30
CA THR A 59 5.73 3.75 -6.06
C THR A 59 6.02 2.26 -6.20
N ILE A 60 7.19 1.83 -5.76
CA ILE A 60 7.54 0.40 -5.76
C ILE A 60 6.77 -0.31 -4.64
N ASP A 61 5.80 -1.13 -5.03
CA ASP A 61 4.91 -1.84 -4.13
C ASP A 61 5.42 -3.23 -3.69
N THR A 62 6.53 -3.69 -4.27
CA THR A 62 7.12 -5.01 -3.98
C THR A 62 7.27 -5.31 -2.48
N PRO A 63 7.79 -4.38 -1.63
CA PRO A 63 7.94 -4.68 -0.21
C PRO A 63 6.60 -4.91 0.51
N ALA A 64 5.56 -4.16 0.13
CA ALA A 64 4.23 -4.31 0.70
C ALA A 64 3.59 -5.63 0.29
N ILE A 65 3.70 -5.98 -0.99
CA ILE A 65 3.17 -7.22 -1.55
C ILE A 65 3.87 -8.44 -0.94
N ASN A 66 5.20 -8.44 -0.86
CA ASN A 66 5.94 -9.55 -0.25
C ASN A 66 5.60 -9.71 1.24
N ARG A 67 5.41 -8.61 1.99
CA ARG A 67 4.91 -8.70 3.39
C ARG A 67 3.54 -9.35 3.48
N ALA A 68 2.62 -9.02 2.57
CA ALA A 68 1.29 -9.64 2.53
C ALA A 68 1.39 -11.15 2.26
N ILE A 69 2.26 -11.57 1.33
CA ILE A 69 2.50 -12.98 1.01
C ILE A 69 3.13 -13.71 2.21
N GLU A 70 4.10 -13.10 2.87
CA GLU A 70 4.77 -13.67 4.06
C GLU A 70 3.79 -13.81 5.23
N ASP A 71 2.93 -12.82 5.47
CA ASP A 71 1.90 -12.87 6.51
C ASP A 71 0.84 -13.95 6.21
N ALA A 72 0.39 -14.07 4.95
CA ALA A 72 -0.50 -15.14 4.53
C ALA A 72 0.12 -16.52 4.79
N ALA A 73 1.38 -16.71 4.41
CA ALA A 73 2.10 -17.96 4.63
C ALA A 73 2.27 -18.28 6.12
N ALA A 74 2.60 -17.28 6.94
CA ALA A 74 2.75 -17.44 8.39
C ALA A 74 1.45 -17.86 9.09
N ARG A 75 0.30 -17.49 8.53
CA ARG A 75 -1.05 -17.92 9.00
C ARG A 75 -1.46 -19.30 8.50
N GLY A 76 -0.60 -19.97 7.73
CA GLY A 76 -0.88 -21.29 7.16
C GLY A 76 -1.50 -21.27 5.76
N GLY A 77 -1.57 -20.13 5.13
CA GLY A 77 -2.08 -19.90 3.79
C GLY A 77 -3.10 -18.77 3.72
N GLY A 78 -3.54 -18.45 2.51
CA GLY A 78 -4.54 -17.42 2.29
C GLY A 78 -4.47 -16.81 0.89
N THR A 79 -5.31 -15.81 0.66
CA THR A 79 -5.37 -15.09 -0.61
C THR A 79 -4.87 -13.67 -0.43
N VAL A 80 -3.83 -13.31 -1.15
CA VAL A 80 -3.36 -11.93 -1.27
C VAL A 80 -4.15 -11.26 -2.37
N TYR A 81 -4.93 -10.27 -2.00
CA TYR A 81 -5.88 -9.58 -2.86
C TYR A 81 -5.33 -8.24 -3.35
N PHE A 82 -5.42 -8.04 -4.65
CA PHE A 82 -5.03 -6.82 -5.33
C PHE A 82 -6.27 -6.08 -5.83
N PRO A 83 -6.73 -5.02 -5.17
CA PRO A 83 -7.76 -4.16 -5.69
C PRO A 83 -7.29 -3.40 -6.95
N PRO A 84 -8.22 -2.78 -7.72
CA PRO A 84 -7.86 -2.00 -8.90
C PRO A 84 -6.75 -0.99 -8.62
N GLY A 85 -5.73 -0.96 -9.48
CA GLY A 85 -4.55 -0.11 -9.34
C GLY A 85 -3.38 -0.64 -10.16
N LYS A 86 -2.34 0.18 -10.32
CA LYS A 86 -1.13 -0.19 -11.07
C LYS A 86 0.04 -0.34 -10.10
N TYR A 87 0.40 -1.57 -9.80
CA TYR A 87 1.43 -1.94 -8.81
C TYR A 87 2.78 -2.10 -9.49
N ALA A 88 3.69 -1.15 -9.28
CA ALA A 88 5.06 -1.23 -9.78
C ALA A 88 5.87 -2.21 -8.94
N CYS A 89 6.36 -3.26 -9.55
CA CYS A 89 6.99 -4.37 -8.84
C CYS A 89 8.36 -4.73 -9.42
N PHE A 90 9.26 -5.04 -8.52
CA PHE A 90 10.41 -5.90 -8.77
C PHE A 90 10.00 -7.35 -8.46
N THR A 91 10.85 -8.13 -7.83
CA THR A 91 10.60 -9.54 -7.58
C THR A 91 9.53 -9.79 -6.50
N ILE A 92 8.43 -10.41 -6.88
CA ILE A 92 7.41 -10.98 -5.99
C ILE A 92 7.79 -12.43 -5.70
N ARG A 93 7.95 -12.74 -4.39
CA ARG A 93 8.37 -14.07 -3.94
C ARG A 93 7.16 -14.86 -3.44
N LEU A 94 6.79 -15.89 -4.19
CA LEU A 94 5.67 -16.76 -3.84
C LEU A 94 5.99 -17.63 -2.61
N LYS A 95 4.95 -18.03 -1.89
CA LYS A 95 5.01 -18.98 -0.78
C LYS A 95 3.94 -20.04 -0.93
N SER A 96 4.22 -21.25 -0.42
CA SER A 96 3.24 -22.34 -0.44
C SER A 96 1.93 -21.96 0.24
N LYS A 97 0.83 -22.43 -0.27
CA LYS A 97 -0.54 -22.22 0.22
C LYS A 97 -1.02 -20.77 0.14
N VAL A 98 -0.35 -19.92 -0.63
CA VAL A 98 -0.73 -18.54 -0.86
C VAL A 98 -1.19 -18.36 -2.30
N SER A 99 -2.40 -17.84 -2.45
CA SER A 99 -2.96 -17.47 -3.75
C SER A 99 -2.87 -15.97 -3.95
N LEU A 100 -2.64 -15.53 -5.18
CA LEU A 100 -2.77 -14.13 -5.58
C LEU A 100 -4.08 -13.97 -6.34
N TYR A 101 -4.90 -13.03 -5.94
CA TYR A 101 -6.12 -12.67 -6.67
C TYR A 101 -6.06 -11.23 -7.13
N LEU A 102 -6.08 -11.04 -8.45
CA LEU A 102 -6.04 -9.74 -9.09
C LEU A 102 -7.46 -9.37 -9.56
N GLU A 103 -8.04 -8.33 -8.96
CA GLU A 103 -9.34 -7.85 -9.40
C GLU A 103 -9.25 -7.17 -10.77
N GLN A 104 -10.38 -7.07 -11.45
CA GLN A 104 -10.47 -6.33 -12.70
C GLN A 104 -9.92 -4.90 -12.51
N GLY A 105 -8.96 -4.50 -13.33
CA GLY A 105 -8.26 -3.22 -13.21
C GLY A 105 -7.04 -3.24 -12.27
N ALA A 106 -6.74 -4.35 -11.63
CA ALA A 106 -5.45 -4.55 -10.96
C ALA A 106 -4.37 -4.91 -11.99
N ILE A 107 -3.25 -4.21 -11.97
CA ILE A 107 -2.12 -4.44 -12.87
C ILE A 107 -0.85 -4.57 -12.02
N ILE A 108 -0.26 -5.76 -12.01
CA ILE A 108 1.12 -5.94 -11.54
C ILE A 108 2.02 -5.72 -12.74
N TYR A 109 2.88 -4.71 -12.70
CA TYR A 109 3.79 -4.50 -13.80
C TYR A 109 5.24 -4.48 -13.34
N ALA A 110 6.11 -5.02 -14.21
CA ALA A 110 7.53 -5.01 -13.98
C ALA A 110 8.07 -3.58 -14.00
N ALA A 111 8.58 -3.13 -12.87
CA ALA A 111 9.28 -1.84 -12.81
C ALA A 111 10.58 -1.92 -13.63
N PRO A 112 10.99 -0.83 -14.30
CA PRO A 112 12.29 -0.79 -14.96
C PRO A 112 13.42 -1.16 -13.99
N ALA A 113 14.34 -2.00 -14.41
CA ALA A 113 15.50 -2.34 -13.59
C ALA A 113 16.27 -1.06 -13.23
N PRO A 114 16.68 -0.91 -11.96
CA PRO A 114 17.50 0.24 -11.58
C PRO A 114 18.85 0.21 -12.32
N PRO A 115 19.53 1.35 -12.50
CA PRO A 115 20.85 1.39 -13.10
C PRO A 115 21.82 0.44 -12.40
N GLU A 116 22.76 -0.11 -13.16
CA GLU A 116 23.79 -1.01 -12.63
C GLU A 116 24.53 -0.37 -11.45
N GLY A 117 24.78 -1.17 -10.40
CA GLY A 117 25.42 -0.69 -9.16
C GLY A 117 24.50 0.01 -8.16
N THR A 118 23.20 0.15 -8.47
CA THR A 118 22.22 0.68 -7.54
C THR A 118 21.72 -0.45 -6.62
N SER A 119 21.53 -0.17 -5.34
CA SER A 119 20.94 -1.12 -4.40
C SER A 119 19.44 -1.25 -4.65
N GLY A 120 18.91 -2.47 -4.54
CA GLY A 120 17.50 -2.80 -4.77
C GLY A 120 17.24 -3.30 -6.19
N GLY A 121 15.98 -3.48 -6.54
CA GLY A 121 15.56 -4.01 -7.83
C GLY A 121 15.12 -5.47 -7.76
N TYR A 122 15.35 -6.20 -8.83
CA TYR A 122 15.04 -7.62 -8.93
C TYR A 122 16.00 -8.47 -8.09
N ASP A 123 15.54 -9.65 -7.67
CA ASP A 123 16.40 -10.61 -7.00
C ASP A 123 17.58 -11.00 -7.88
N HIS A 124 18.71 -11.30 -7.24
CA HIS A 124 19.87 -11.79 -7.97
C HIS A 124 19.56 -13.17 -8.59
N PRO A 125 20.10 -13.45 -9.79
CA PRO A 125 20.00 -14.78 -10.37
C PRO A 125 20.62 -15.82 -9.44
N GLU A 126 20.23 -17.07 -9.61
CA GLU A 126 20.80 -18.20 -8.88
C GLU A 126 22.30 -18.32 -9.14
N PRO A 127 23.07 -18.75 -8.14
CA PRO A 127 24.44 -19.14 -8.37
C PRO A 127 24.50 -20.26 -9.42
N ILE A 128 25.31 -20.10 -10.45
CA ILE A 128 25.52 -21.14 -11.46
C ILE A 128 26.26 -22.30 -10.78
N ASP A 129 25.66 -23.51 -10.77
CA ASP A 129 26.37 -24.71 -10.37
C ASP A 129 27.53 -24.94 -11.37
N PRO A 130 28.79 -25.04 -10.88
CA PRO A 130 29.94 -25.22 -11.77
C PRO A 130 29.83 -26.45 -12.67
N SER A 131 29.04 -27.47 -12.27
CA SER A 131 28.82 -28.68 -13.08
C SER A 131 28.01 -28.41 -14.37
N TYR A 132 27.23 -27.33 -14.38
CA TYR A 132 26.44 -26.89 -15.53
C TYR A 132 26.99 -25.66 -16.24
N ALA A 133 28.11 -25.12 -15.77
CA ALA A 133 28.71 -23.90 -16.35
C ALA A 133 29.06 -23.99 -17.85
N ASN A 134 29.18 -25.21 -18.39
CA ASN A 134 29.46 -25.46 -19.80
C ASN A 134 28.20 -25.71 -20.66
N TYR A 135 27.04 -25.75 -20.05
CA TYR A 135 25.79 -25.85 -20.79
C TYR A 135 25.23 -24.44 -21.01
N GLN A 136 25.17 -24.02 -22.26
CA GLN A 136 24.42 -22.81 -22.63
C GLN A 136 22.92 -23.13 -22.45
N ASP A 137 22.42 -22.81 -21.29
CA ASP A 137 20.99 -22.87 -21.04
C ASP A 137 20.37 -21.53 -21.41
N PHE A 138 19.77 -21.46 -22.58
CA PHE A 138 19.12 -20.26 -23.12
C PHE A 138 17.92 -19.82 -22.26
N GLY A 139 18.18 -19.35 -21.05
CA GLY A 139 17.18 -18.70 -20.20
C GLY A 139 16.51 -19.59 -19.15
N HIS A 140 16.96 -20.84 -18.95
CA HIS A 140 16.37 -21.74 -17.95
C HIS A 140 17.08 -21.75 -16.58
N SER A 141 18.22 -21.05 -16.44
CA SER A 141 19.07 -21.10 -15.24
C SER A 141 18.97 -19.88 -14.34
N HIS A 142 18.10 -18.90 -14.64
CA HIS A 142 18.06 -17.61 -13.92
C HIS A 142 16.64 -17.14 -13.59
N TRP A 143 15.81 -18.01 -13.02
CA TRP A 143 14.41 -17.69 -12.72
C TRP A 143 14.18 -16.78 -11.51
N ARG A 144 15.14 -16.68 -10.56
CA ARG A 144 15.00 -15.78 -9.41
C ARG A 144 15.03 -14.32 -9.81
N ASN A 145 15.78 -13.98 -10.85
CA ASN A 145 15.79 -12.65 -11.46
C ASN A 145 14.56 -12.44 -12.36
N SER A 146 13.39 -12.53 -11.75
CA SER A 146 12.08 -12.48 -12.43
C SER A 146 11.12 -11.59 -11.68
N LEU A 147 10.03 -11.19 -12.35
CA LEU A 147 8.94 -10.46 -11.71
C LEU A 147 8.22 -11.29 -10.62
N ILE A 148 8.03 -12.57 -10.89
CA ILE A 148 7.37 -13.50 -9.96
C ILE A 148 8.11 -14.83 -10.00
N TRP A 149 8.51 -15.33 -8.84
CA TRP A 149 9.13 -16.64 -8.76
C TRP A 149 8.83 -17.37 -7.44
N GLY A 150 9.11 -18.66 -7.42
CA GLY A 150 9.04 -19.52 -6.26
C GLY A 150 9.66 -20.88 -6.55
N GLU A 151 10.18 -21.52 -5.52
CA GLU A 151 10.89 -22.79 -5.62
C GLU A 151 10.35 -23.79 -4.60
N GLY A 152 10.09 -25.02 -5.04
CA GLY A 152 9.62 -26.11 -4.18
C GLY A 152 8.28 -25.83 -3.49
N LEU A 153 7.41 -25.07 -4.13
CA LEU A 153 6.14 -24.61 -3.56
C LEU A 153 4.98 -25.55 -3.92
N SER A 154 3.95 -25.55 -3.08
CA SER A 154 2.69 -26.26 -3.31
C SER A 154 1.48 -25.37 -3.04
N ASP A 155 0.35 -25.73 -3.64
CA ASP A 155 -0.96 -25.09 -3.40
C ASP A 155 -0.94 -23.58 -3.70
N ILE A 156 -0.47 -23.20 -4.89
CA ILE A 156 -0.40 -21.82 -5.35
C ILE A 156 -1.41 -21.63 -6.47
N THR A 157 -2.07 -20.48 -6.44
CA THR A 157 -2.97 -20.05 -7.51
C THR A 157 -2.72 -18.56 -7.80
N ILE A 158 -2.69 -18.20 -9.07
CA ILE A 158 -2.81 -16.82 -9.52
C ILE A 158 -4.09 -16.75 -10.33
N ALA A 159 -5.03 -15.91 -9.89
CA ALA A 159 -6.37 -15.85 -10.44
C ALA A 159 -6.90 -14.41 -10.50
N GLY A 160 -8.05 -14.24 -11.14
CA GLY A 160 -8.74 -12.96 -11.29
C GLY A 160 -8.64 -12.40 -12.70
N ASP A 161 -9.28 -11.26 -12.92
CA ASP A 161 -9.40 -10.59 -14.22
C ASP A 161 -8.40 -9.43 -14.39
N GLY A 162 -7.37 -9.38 -13.53
CA GLY A 162 -6.28 -8.40 -13.61
C GLY A 162 -5.24 -8.74 -14.67
N LEU A 163 -4.19 -7.94 -14.71
CA LEU A 163 -3.10 -8.07 -15.67
C LEU A 163 -1.75 -8.23 -14.96
N ILE A 164 -0.89 -9.08 -15.50
CA ILE A 164 0.54 -9.12 -15.17
C ILE A 164 1.31 -8.69 -16.41
N ASP A 165 2.01 -7.55 -16.31
CA ASP A 165 2.70 -6.89 -17.40
C ASP A 165 4.21 -6.93 -17.19
N GLY A 166 4.90 -7.73 -17.99
CA GLY A 166 6.35 -7.87 -18.00
C GLY A 166 7.08 -7.00 -19.02
N THR A 167 6.43 -6.00 -19.62
CA THR A 167 6.98 -5.22 -20.74
C THR A 167 8.33 -4.59 -20.43
N ASN A 168 8.59 -4.19 -19.20
CA ASN A 168 9.85 -3.57 -18.79
C ASN A 168 10.95 -4.55 -18.34
N LEU A 169 10.68 -5.85 -18.41
CA LEU A 169 11.73 -6.84 -18.17
C LEU A 169 12.75 -6.76 -19.30
N ALA A 170 14.03 -6.58 -18.95
CA ALA A 170 15.11 -6.63 -19.91
C ALA A 170 15.13 -8.04 -20.53
N ARG A 171 15.06 -8.11 -21.85
CA ARG A 171 15.49 -9.32 -22.55
C ARG A 171 17.01 -9.33 -22.45
N GLY A 172 17.58 -10.38 -21.86
CA GLY A 172 19.01 -10.55 -21.90
C GLY A 172 19.45 -10.46 -23.37
N ASP A 173 20.30 -9.49 -23.65
CA ASP A 173 20.98 -9.43 -24.93
C ASP A 173 21.88 -10.67 -24.97
N GLY A 174 21.46 -11.68 -25.76
CA GLY A 174 22.23 -12.89 -25.97
C GLY A 174 23.46 -12.61 -26.83
#